data_131c8261c355d1a4488955943621cbbe
#
_entry.id   131c8261c355d1a4488955943621cbbe
#
_cell.length_a   1.000
_cell.length_b   1.000
_cell.length_c   1.000
_cell.angle_alpha   90.00
_cell.angle_beta   90.00
_cell.angle_gamma   90.00
#
_symmetry.space_group_name_H-M   'P 1'
#
loop_
_entity.id
_entity.type
_entity.pdbx_description
1 polymer ?
#
loop_
_entity_poly.entity_id
_entity_poly.type
_entity_poly.pdbx_seq_one_letter_code
_entity_poly.pdbx_strand_id
1 'polypeptide(L)'
;MLDKSGIAKRIAKEVKNGYYVNLGIGIPTLVANFVRDDIEVEFQSENGVLGMGPFPYEGEEDADIINAGKQTITTMPGESFFDSATSFSMIRGKHVHLTILGAMEVSENGDIANWKIPGKMVKGMGGAMDLVASADNIIVAMMHTNKRGESKLLKKCSLPLTGVGCVTKVVTNLAVLEIKNNQFYLLERAPGVSVEVIQNATEGTLIIEGEIPEMDI
;
A
#
# COMPACT_ATOMS: atom_id res chain seq x y z
N MET A 1 9.59 -0.70 16.92
CA MET A 1 9.47 -0.92 15.44
C MET A 1 8.36 -1.91 15.17
N LEU A 2 7.54 -1.64 14.16
CA LEU A 2 6.45 -2.53 13.76
C LEU A 2 6.94 -3.72 12.92
N ASP A 3 6.21 -4.81 12.98
CA ASP A 3 6.25 -5.88 11.99
C ASP A 3 5.30 -5.59 10.81
N LYS A 4 5.16 -6.52 9.89
CA LYS A 4 4.28 -6.37 8.73
C LYS A 4 2.81 -6.23 9.12
N SER A 5 2.38 -6.94 10.15
CA SER A 5 1.01 -6.88 10.68
C SER A 5 0.73 -5.53 11.34
N GLY A 6 1.69 -4.98 12.08
CA GLY A 6 1.58 -3.64 12.67
C GLY A 6 1.46 -2.54 11.61
N ILE A 7 2.23 -2.64 10.51
CA ILE A 7 2.10 -1.72 9.37
C ILE A 7 0.69 -1.80 8.78
N ALA A 8 0.20 -3.02 8.51
CA ALA A 8 -1.12 -3.24 7.94
C ALA A 8 -2.25 -2.73 8.88
N LYS A 9 -2.13 -2.99 10.17
CA LYS A 9 -3.07 -2.52 11.20
C LYS A 9 -3.14 -0.99 11.26
N ARG A 10 -1.98 -0.30 11.16
CA ARG A 10 -1.97 1.16 11.07
C ARG A 10 -2.65 1.67 9.80
N ILE A 11 -2.38 1.03 8.64
CA ILE A 11 -2.99 1.42 7.36
C ILE A 11 -4.50 1.18 7.36
N ALA A 12 -5.00 0.14 8.01
CA ALA A 12 -6.43 -0.15 8.09
C ALA A 12 -7.25 1.03 8.66
N LYS A 13 -6.64 1.90 9.47
CA LYS A 13 -7.28 3.14 9.98
C LYS A 13 -7.49 4.22 8.91
N GLU A 14 -6.87 4.11 7.75
CA GLU A 14 -7.10 5.01 6.61
C GLU A 14 -8.33 4.60 5.77
N VAL A 15 -8.82 3.37 5.97
CA VAL A 15 -10.03 2.88 5.29
C VAL A 15 -11.27 3.53 5.91
N LYS A 16 -12.12 4.08 5.07
CA LYS A 16 -13.36 4.76 5.49
C LYS A 16 -14.58 4.03 5.00
N ASN A 17 -15.70 4.28 5.66
CA ASN A 17 -16.99 3.71 5.28
C ASN A 17 -17.35 4.08 3.82
N GLY A 18 -17.83 3.11 3.05
CA GLY A 18 -18.20 3.28 1.64
C GLY A 18 -17.01 3.31 0.66
N TYR A 19 -15.78 3.00 1.12
CA TYR A 19 -14.62 2.96 0.22
C TYR A 19 -14.58 1.71 -0.64
N TYR A 20 -14.18 1.90 -1.89
CA TYR A 20 -13.65 0.86 -2.76
C TYR A 20 -12.13 0.90 -2.65
N VAL A 21 -11.52 -0.22 -2.22
CA VAL A 21 -10.10 -0.29 -1.89
C VAL A 21 -9.42 -1.37 -2.71
N ASN A 22 -8.33 -1.03 -3.39
CA ASN A 22 -7.48 -2.00 -4.07
C ASN A 22 -6.24 -2.31 -3.21
N LEU A 23 -5.96 -3.59 -3.03
CA LEU A 23 -4.83 -4.09 -2.24
C LEU A 23 -3.78 -4.75 -3.13
N GLY A 24 -2.59 -4.16 -3.15
CA GLY A 24 -1.42 -4.78 -3.76
C GLY A 24 -0.93 -6.01 -2.99
N ILE A 25 0.00 -6.75 -3.59
CA ILE A 25 0.55 -8.00 -3.06
C ILE A 25 1.48 -7.74 -1.86
N GLY A 26 1.43 -8.59 -0.86
CA GLY A 26 2.35 -8.60 0.29
C GLY A 26 1.79 -7.91 1.54
N ILE A 27 2.45 -6.87 2.09
CA ILE A 27 1.92 -6.16 3.26
C ILE A 27 0.51 -5.61 3.01
N PRO A 28 0.21 -5.02 1.85
CA PRO A 28 -1.12 -4.50 1.55
C PRO A 28 -2.26 -5.52 1.74
N THR A 29 -2.08 -6.78 1.35
CA THR A 29 -3.13 -7.80 1.49
C THR A 29 -3.52 -8.08 2.95
N LEU A 30 -2.62 -7.81 3.90
CA LEU A 30 -2.91 -7.98 5.32
C LEU A 30 -3.86 -6.93 5.87
N VAL A 31 -4.03 -5.79 5.18
CA VAL A 31 -4.85 -4.66 5.66
C VAL A 31 -6.30 -5.07 5.85
N ALA A 32 -6.84 -5.91 4.96
CA ALA A 32 -8.22 -6.39 5.05
C ALA A 32 -8.54 -7.08 6.39
N ASN A 33 -7.54 -7.73 7.02
CA ASN A 33 -7.73 -8.43 8.30
C ASN A 33 -7.87 -7.49 9.51
N PHE A 34 -7.62 -6.20 9.33
CA PHE A 34 -7.57 -5.21 10.42
C PHE A 34 -8.56 -4.07 10.23
N VAL A 35 -9.33 -4.07 9.17
CA VAL A 35 -10.43 -3.11 9.01
C VAL A 35 -11.50 -3.44 10.05
N ARG A 36 -12.05 -2.40 10.67
CA ARG A 36 -13.06 -2.54 11.73
C ARG A 36 -14.36 -3.08 11.13
N ASP A 37 -15.06 -3.93 11.89
CA ASP A 37 -16.31 -4.56 11.48
C ASP A 37 -17.48 -3.57 11.30
N ASP A 38 -17.37 -2.36 11.88
CA ASP A 38 -18.36 -1.30 11.74
C ASP A 38 -18.17 -0.42 10.48
N ILE A 39 -17.18 -0.75 9.64
CA ILE A 39 -16.90 -0.04 8.38
C ILE A 39 -17.33 -0.92 7.21
N GLU A 40 -18.26 -0.42 6.41
CA GLU A 40 -18.59 -1.00 5.10
C GLU A 40 -17.50 -0.62 4.10
N VAL A 41 -16.78 -1.60 3.58
CA VAL A 41 -15.71 -1.44 2.58
C VAL A 41 -15.79 -2.56 1.56
N GLU A 42 -15.59 -2.20 0.31
CA GLU A 42 -15.51 -3.15 -0.79
C GLU A 42 -14.06 -3.30 -1.26
N PHE A 43 -13.51 -4.49 -1.10
CA PHE A 43 -12.18 -4.79 -1.63
C PHE A 43 -12.27 -5.26 -3.07
N GLN A 44 -11.56 -4.54 -3.94
CA GLN A 44 -11.43 -4.86 -5.36
C GLN A 44 -10.12 -5.57 -5.61
N SER A 45 -10.16 -6.66 -6.37
CA SER A 45 -8.98 -7.29 -6.94
C SER A 45 -8.95 -7.08 -8.44
N GLU A 46 -7.83 -6.60 -8.97
CA GLU A 46 -7.69 -6.17 -10.37
C GLU A 46 -7.93 -7.29 -11.41
N ASN A 47 -7.81 -8.54 -11.00
CA ASN A 47 -8.10 -9.70 -11.85
C ASN A 47 -9.61 -9.93 -12.12
N GLY A 48 -10.50 -9.18 -11.45
CA GLY A 48 -11.92 -9.16 -11.76
C GLY A 48 -12.88 -9.54 -10.64
N VAL A 49 -12.56 -9.21 -9.39
CA VAL A 49 -13.42 -9.43 -8.23
C VAL A 49 -13.67 -8.11 -7.50
N LEU A 50 -14.91 -7.83 -7.19
CA LEU A 50 -15.35 -6.82 -6.22
C LEU A 50 -16.10 -7.52 -5.10
N GLY A 51 -15.88 -7.14 -3.84
CA GLY A 51 -16.38 -7.86 -2.69
C GLY A 51 -15.48 -9.03 -2.30
N MET A 52 -14.15 -8.83 -2.39
CA MET A 52 -13.17 -9.83 -1.93
C MET A 52 -13.27 -10.00 -0.42
N GLY A 53 -13.48 -11.25 0.01
CA GLY A 53 -13.56 -11.66 1.42
C GLY A 53 -12.22 -12.16 1.99
N PRO A 54 -12.25 -12.71 3.20
CA PRO A 54 -11.08 -13.28 3.86
C PRO A 54 -10.57 -14.54 3.13
N PHE A 55 -9.42 -15.04 3.57
CA PHE A 55 -8.92 -16.34 3.10
C PHE A 55 -9.84 -17.47 3.57
N PRO A 56 -10.09 -18.48 2.70
CA PRO A 56 -10.89 -19.66 3.07
C PRO A 56 -10.19 -20.47 4.18
N TYR A 57 -10.96 -21.26 4.90
CA TYR A 57 -10.41 -22.29 5.78
C TYR A 57 -9.83 -23.44 4.96
N GLU A 58 -8.91 -24.18 5.56
CA GLU A 58 -8.28 -25.35 4.92
C GLU A 58 -9.36 -26.37 4.50
N GLY A 59 -9.37 -26.72 3.21
CA GLY A 59 -10.35 -27.63 2.61
C GLY A 59 -11.62 -26.95 2.06
N GLU A 60 -11.75 -25.63 2.19
CA GLU A 60 -12.87 -24.86 1.63
C GLU A 60 -12.42 -23.97 0.45
N GLU A 61 -11.18 -24.16 -0.03
CA GLU A 61 -10.62 -23.37 -1.12
C GLU A 61 -11.31 -23.66 -2.45
N ASP A 62 -11.74 -22.61 -3.12
CA ASP A 62 -12.13 -22.66 -4.53
C ASP A 62 -10.96 -22.18 -5.39
N ALA A 63 -10.42 -23.08 -6.23
CA ALA A 63 -9.26 -22.80 -7.06
C ALA A 63 -9.51 -21.73 -8.14
N ASP A 64 -10.77 -21.49 -8.49
CA ASP A 64 -11.18 -20.50 -9.49
C ASP A 64 -11.38 -19.11 -8.88
N ILE A 65 -11.49 -19.00 -7.53
CA ILE A 65 -11.66 -17.74 -6.82
C ILE A 65 -10.34 -17.30 -6.19
N ILE A 66 -9.60 -16.50 -6.94
CA ILE A 66 -8.26 -16.02 -6.52
C ILE A 66 -8.15 -14.50 -6.60
N ASN A 67 -7.30 -13.93 -5.72
CA ASN A 67 -6.92 -12.53 -5.82
C ASN A 67 -5.80 -12.31 -6.87
N ALA A 68 -5.43 -11.06 -7.12
CA ALA A 68 -4.34 -10.70 -8.03
C ALA A 68 -2.97 -11.27 -7.60
N GLY A 69 -2.82 -11.62 -6.33
CA GLY A 69 -1.65 -12.31 -5.77
C GLY A 69 -1.66 -13.83 -5.98
N LYS A 70 -2.68 -14.37 -6.68
CA LYS A 70 -2.90 -15.81 -6.91
C LYS A 70 -3.12 -16.62 -5.63
N GLN A 71 -3.67 -15.99 -4.62
CA GLN A 71 -4.11 -16.65 -3.40
C GLN A 71 -5.61 -16.89 -3.49
N THR A 72 -6.07 -18.06 -3.06
CA THR A 72 -7.51 -18.34 -2.93
C THR A 72 -8.13 -17.42 -1.90
N ILE A 73 -9.31 -16.91 -2.19
CA ILE A 73 -10.08 -16.00 -1.35
C ILE A 73 -11.53 -16.50 -1.25
N THR A 74 -12.24 -16.00 -0.28
CA THR A 74 -13.70 -16.03 -0.25
C THR A 74 -14.25 -14.73 -0.83
N THR A 75 -15.57 -14.67 -0.97
CA THR A 75 -16.29 -13.47 -1.40
C THR A 75 -17.31 -13.06 -0.36
N MET A 76 -17.65 -11.78 -0.36
CA MET A 76 -18.66 -11.21 0.52
C MET A 76 -20.03 -11.24 -0.17
N PRO A 77 -21.15 -11.34 0.58
CA PRO A 77 -22.48 -11.25 -0.03
C PRO A 77 -22.64 -9.97 -0.86
N GLY A 78 -23.07 -10.11 -2.11
CA GLY A 78 -23.18 -9.00 -3.06
C GLY A 78 -21.98 -8.85 -3.98
N GLU A 79 -21.03 -9.78 -3.94
CA GLU A 79 -19.87 -9.81 -4.80
C GLU A 79 -20.22 -9.75 -6.29
N SER A 80 -19.26 -9.27 -7.07
CA SER A 80 -19.36 -9.21 -8.52
C SER A 80 -18.07 -9.68 -9.18
N PHE A 81 -18.23 -10.49 -10.22
CA PHE A 81 -17.14 -10.96 -11.07
C PHE A 81 -17.23 -10.31 -12.44
N PHE A 82 -16.13 -9.89 -12.98
CA PHE A 82 -16.07 -9.20 -14.27
C PHE A 82 -14.73 -9.45 -14.96
N ASP A 83 -14.69 -9.17 -16.25
CA ASP A 83 -13.48 -9.31 -17.03
C ASP A 83 -12.44 -8.23 -16.73
N SER A 84 -11.23 -8.42 -17.20
CA SER A 84 -10.12 -7.46 -16.97
C SER A 84 -10.41 -6.09 -17.60
N ALA A 85 -11.13 -6.00 -18.70
CA ALA A 85 -11.46 -4.74 -19.34
C ALA A 85 -12.36 -3.90 -18.42
N THR A 86 -13.37 -4.51 -17.82
CA THR A 86 -14.26 -3.88 -16.83
C THR A 86 -13.49 -3.49 -15.58
N SER A 87 -12.64 -4.37 -15.05
CA SER A 87 -11.81 -4.09 -13.87
C SER A 87 -10.92 -2.85 -14.08
N PHE A 88 -10.18 -2.82 -15.18
CA PHE A 88 -9.31 -1.67 -15.48
C PHE A 88 -10.09 -0.41 -15.87
N SER A 89 -11.31 -0.54 -16.39
CA SER A 89 -12.20 0.60 -16.59
C SER A 89 -12.64 1.24 -15.27
N MET A 90 -12.92 0.44 -14.23
CA MET A 90 -13.19 0.94 -12.87
C MET A 90 -11.98 1.69 -12.31
N ILE A 91 -10.78 1.11 -12.44
CA ILE A 91 -9.55 1.73 -11.96
C ILE A 91 -9.31 3.07 -12.68
N ARG A 92 -9.28 3.06 -14.01
CA ARG A 92 -9.03 4.25 -14.84
C ARG A 92 -10.16 5.30 -14.75
N GLY A 93 -11.38 4.84 -14.49
CA GLY A 93 -12.54 5.69 -14.23
C GLY A 93 -12.55 6.35 -12.85
N LYS A 94 -11.52 6.14 -12.03
CA LYS A 94 -11.39 6.69 -10.65
C LYS A 94 -12.49 6.22 -9.70
N HIS A 95 -12.95 4.98 -9.87
CA HIS A 95 -13.92 4.39 -8.95
C HIS A 95 -13.29 3.71 -7.74
N VAL A 96 -11.95 3.66 -7.67
CA VAL A 96 -11.18 3.17 -6.52
C VAL A 96 -10.77 4.36 -5.65
N HIS A 97 -11.26 4.41 -4.42
CA HIS A 97 -11.02 5.51 -3.49
C HIS A 97 -9.63 5.47 -2.85
N LEU A 98 -9.10 4.26 -2.64
CA LEU A 98 -7.82 4.04 -1.99
C LEU A 98 -7.11 2.86 -2.63
N THR A 99 -5.85 3.07 -3.00
CA THR A 99 -4.95 2.01 -3.44
C THR A 99 -3.81 1.87 -2.45
N ILE A 100 -3.56 0.65 -1.98
CA ILE A 100 -2.45 0.33 -1.07
C ILE A 100 -1.46 -0.56 -1.78
N LEU A 101 -0.22 -0.09 -1.95
CA LEU A 101 0.82 -0.79 -2.71
C LEU A 101 2.07 -1.06 -1.87
N GLY A 102 2.76 -2.14 -2.19
CA GLY A 102 4.13 -2.33 -1.74
C GLY A 102 5.12 -1.58 -2.63
N ALA A 103 6.25 -1.14 -2.07
CA ALA A 103 7.32 -0.51 -2.85
C ALA A 103 8.71 -0.99 -2.46
N MET A 104 9.62 -0.88 -3.42
CA MET A 104 11.05 -1.02 -3.22
C MET A 104 11.69 0.33 -2.86
N GLU A 105 11.25 1.40 -3.53
CA GLU A 105 11.66 2.79 -3.29
C GLU A 105 10.49 3.75 -3.47
N VAL A 106 10.49 4.83 -2.70
CA VAL A 106 9.60 5.99 -2.85
C VAL A 106 10.44 7.26 -2.76
N SER A 107 10.22 8.21 -3.66
CA SER A 107 10.90 9.52 -3.60
C SER A 107 10.08 10.56 -2.84
N GLU A 108 10.75 11.62 -2.39
CA GLU A 108 10.12 12.78 -1.76
C GLU A 108 9.14 13.53 -2.68
N ASN A 109 9.23 13.30 -4.00
CA ASN A 109 8.30 13.81 -5.00
C ASN A 109 7.05 12.94 -5.18
N GLY A 110 6.95 11.81 -4.47
CA GLY A 110 5.84 10.86 -4.62
C GLY A 110 6.01 9.86 -5.76
N ASP A 111 7.21 9.71 -6.32
CA ASP A 111 7.47 8.66 -7.29
C ASP A 111 7.53 7.30 -6.58
N ILE A 112 7.12 6.24 -7.26
CA ILE A 112 7.16 4.87 -6.76
C ILE A 112 7.88 3.93 -7.71
N ALA A 113 8.72 3.04 -7.17
CA ALA A 113 9.35 1.95 -7.90
C ALA A 113 9.08 0.62 -7.18
N ASN A 114 8.39 -0.31 -7.86
CA ASN A 114 7.99 -1.57 -7.22
C ASN A 114 8.01 -2.80 -8.14
N TRP A 115 8.49 -2.69 -9.38
CA TRP A 115 8.33 -3.78 -10.35
C TRP A 115 9.64 -4.40 -10.86
N LYS A 116 10.75 -3.67 -10.84
CA LYS A 116 12.01 -4.12 -11.44
C LYS A 116 13.23 -3.73 -10.63
N ILE A 117 14.12 -4.67 -10.41
CA ILE A 117 15.50 -4.45 -9.96
C ILE A 117 16.41 -4.85 -11.11
N PRO A 118 17.10 -3.89 -11.78
CA PRO A 118 17.98 -4.18 -12.90
C PRO A 118 19.02 -5.25 -12.56
N GLY A 119 19.17 -6.25 -13.43
CA GLY A 119 20.13 -7.35 -13.26
C GLY A 119 19.76 -8.41 -12.22
N LYS A 120 18.64 -8.25 -11.49
CA LYS A 120 18.25 -9.21 -10.44
C LYS A 120 16.83 -9.77 -10.61
N MET A 121 15.84 -8.92 -10.77
CA MET A 121 14.45 -9.34 -10.72
C MET A 121 13.57 -8.44 -11.56
N VAL A 122 12.63 -9.06 -12.29
CA VAL A 122 11.49 -8.39 -12.93
C VAL A 122 10.23 -9.11 -12.44
N LYS A 123 9.44 -8.44 -11.60
CA LYS A 123 8.14 -8.98 -11.15
C LYS A 123 7.03 -8.75 -12.16
N GLY A 124 7.28 -7.88 -13.16
CA GLY A 124 6.24 -7.37 -14.03
C GLY A 124 5.50 -6.19 -13.38
N MET A 125 4.91 -5.36 -14.21
CA MET A 125 4.21 -4.16 -13.75
C MET A 125 2.80 -4.47 -13.25
N GLY A 126 2.16 -5.53 -13.79
CA GLY A 126 0.76 -5.86 -13.49
C GLY A 126 -0.14 -4.63 -13.68
N GLY A 127 -1.18 -4.53 -12.88
CA GLY A 127 -2.09 -3.38 -12.82
C GLY A 127 -1.57 -2.17 -12.06
N ALA A 128 -0.38 -2.24 -11.47
CA ALA A 128 0.12 -1.17 -10.59
C ALA A 128 0.25 0.18 -11.32
N MET A 129 0.64 0.19 -12.60
CA MET A 129 0.74 1.43 -13.38
C MET A 129 -0.61 2.10 -13.62
N ASP A 130 -1.67 1.33 -13.85
CA ASP A 130 -3.03 1.87 -14.00
C ASP A 130 -3.55 2.41 -12.66
N LEU A 131 -3.30 1.69 -11.57
CA LEU A 131 -3.67 2.10 -10.21
C LEU A 131 -2.99 3.42 -9.83
N VAL A 132 -1.68 3.56 -10.04
CA VAL A 132 -0.95 4.78 -9.67
C VAL A 132 -1.25 5.96 -10.59
N ALA A 133 -1.75 5.72 -11.80
CA ALA A 133 -2.15 6.78 -12.71
C ALA A 133 -3.56 7.31 -12.44
N SER A 134 -4.38 6.58 -11.68
CA SER A 134 -5.82 6.85 -11.60
C SER A 134 -6.35 7.05 -10.18
N ALA A 135 -5.75 6.42 -9.17
CA ALA A 135 -6.22 6.55 -7.79
C ALA A 135 -5.89 7.94 -7.20
N ASP A 136 -6.87 8.53 -6.51
CA ASP A 136 -6.67 9.83 -5.86
C ASP A 136 -5.86 9.70 -4.56
N ASN A 137 -5.90 8.53 -3.90
CA ASN A 137 -5.16 8.24 -2.67
C ASN A 137 -4.33 6.96 -2.83
N ILE A 138 -3.02 7.11 -2.78
CA ILE A 138 -2.09 5.99 -2.85
C ILE A 138 -1.26 5.95 -1.59
N ILE A 139 -1.43 4.87 -0.82
CA ILE A 139 -0.65 4.59 0.38
C ILE A 139 0.36 3.49 0.06
N VAL A 140 1.61 3.74 0.37
CA VAL A 140 2.66 2.72 0.27
C VAL A 140 2.90 2.06 1.61
N ALA A 141 2.83 0.72 1.63
CA ALA A 141 3.14 -0.14 2.76
C ALA A 141 4.50 -0.81 2.55
N MET A 142 5.52 -0.48 3.33
CA MET A 142 6.86 -1.05 3.14
C MET A 142 7.73 -0.98 4.40
N MET A 143 8.85 -1.72 4.42
CA MET A 143 9.91 -1.49 5.40
C MET A 143 10.62 -0.18 5.09
N HIS A 144 11.02 0.58 6.11
CA HIS A 144 11.67 1.89 5.97
C HIS A 144 13.03 1.79 5.30
N THR A 145 13.77 0.74 5.64
CA THR A 145 15.10 0.45 5.09
C THR A 145 15.14 -0.92 4.43
N ASN A 146 16.14 -1.15 3.61
CA ASN A 146 16.43 -2.47 3.06
C ASN A 146 17.20 -3.33 4.09
N LYS A 147 17.55 -4.57 3.71
CA LYS A 147 18.28 -5.51 4.59
C LYS A 147 19.70 -5.05 4.97
N ARG A 148 20.25 -4.05 4.30
CA ARG A 148 21.57 -3.46 4.58
C ARG A 148 21.48 -2.22 5.46
N GLY A 149 20.25 -1.79 5.84
CA GLY A 149 19.99 -0.56 6.57
C GLY A 149 19.93 0.70 5.69
N GLU A 150 20.00 0.56 4.36
CA GLU A 150 19.91 1.70 3.44
C GLU A 150 18.46 2.15 3.31
N SER A 151 18.24 3.47 3.26
CA SER A 151 16.91 4.07 3.11
C SER A 151 16.20 3.61 1.83
N LYS A 152 14.90 3.43 1.93
CA LYS A 152 14.01 3.24 0.80
C LYS A 152 13.16 4.48 0.51
N LEU A 153 13.27 5.50 1.37
CA LEU A 153 12.69 6.83 1.25
C LEU A 153 13.77 7.79 0.77
N LEU A 154 13.73 8.12 -0.50
CA LEU A 154 14.85 8.74 -1.22
C LEU A 154 14.48 10.15 -1.70
N LYS A 155 15.49 10.96 -1.99
CA LYS A 155 15.29 12.22 -2.75
C LYS A 155 14.78 11.93 -4.16
N LYS A 156 15.33 10.88 -4.79
CA LYS A 156 14.94 10.42 -6.12
C LYS A 156 15.09 8.91 -6.18
N CYS A 157 14.10 8.21 -6.73
CA CYS A 157 14.20 6.78 -6.96
C CYS A 157 15.35 6.44 -7.91
N SER A 158 16.11 5.41 -7.56
CA SER A 158 17.19 4.86 -8.38
C SER A 158 16.70 3.75 -9.31
N LEU A 159 15.62 3.08 -8.93
CA LEU A 159 15.00 1.99 -9.67
C LEU A 159 14.00 2.51 -10.73
N PRO A 160 13.71 1.71 -11.78
CA PRO A 160 12.69 2.06 -12.77
C PRO A 160 11.33 2.33 -12.12
N LEU A 161 10.76 3.47 -12.46
CA LEU A 161 9.52 3.94 -11.86
C LEU A 161 8.30 3.11 -12.33
N THR A 162 7.33 2.96 -11.44
CA THR A 162 5.99 2.48 -11.70
C THR A 162 5.04 3.66 -11.92
N GLY A 163 5.22 4.74 -11.16
CA GLY A 163 4.44 5.97 -11.24
C GLY A 163 5.26 7.18 -10.78
N VAL A 164 4.83 8.36 -11.20
CA VAL A 164 5.47 9.65 -10.93
C VAL A 164 4.52 10.53 -10.15
N GLY A 165 4.97 11.08 -9.02
CA GLY A 165 4.23 12.06 -8.22
C GLY A 165 2.86 11.58 -7.71
N CYS A 166 2.67 10.27 -7.53
CA CYS A 166 1.36 9.68 -7.26
C CYS A 166 1.17 9.23 -5.81
N VAL A 167 2.24 8.96 -5.07
CA VAL A 167 2.16 8.51 -3.67
C VAL A 167 1.81 9.68 -2.78
N THR A 168 0.73 9.52 -2.00
CA THR A 168 0.28 10.54 -1.04
C THR A 168 0.78 10.28 0.37
N LYS A 169 0.92 9.00 0.75
CA LYS A 169 1.33 8.60 2.10
C LYS A 169 2.19 7.34 2.07
N VAL A 170 3.14 7.26 3.00
CA VAL A 170 3.95 6.05 3.21
C VAL A 170 3.83 5.62 4.66
N VAL A 171 3.52 4.35 4.88
CA VAL A 171 3.51 3.73 6.22
C VAL A 171 4.58 2.66 6.27
N THR A 172 5.47 2.82 7.21
CA THR A 172 6.61 1.92 7.40
C THR A 172 6.62 1.29 8.78
N ASN A 173 7.59 0.43 9.03
CA ASN A 173 7.84 -0.11 10.38
C ASN A 173 8.37 0.93 11.37
N LEU A 174 8.71 2.15 10.94
CA LEU A 174 9.22 3.22 11.79
C LEU A 174 8.28 4.42 11.88
N ALA A 175 7.57 4.75 10.79
CA ALA A 175 6.89 6.03 10.66
C ALA A 175 5.67 5.98 9.73
N VAL A 176 4.75 6.93 9.93
CA VAL A 176 3.78 7.39 8.93
C VAL A 176 4.28 8.72 8.38
N LEU A 177 4.38 8.80 7.06
CA LEU A 177 4.83 10.00 6.36
C LEU A 177 3.79 10.41 5.30
N GLU A 178 3.51 11.68 5.21
CA GLU A 178 2.77 12.29 4.12
C GLU A 178 3.76 12.88 3.11
N ILE A 179 3.44 12.79 1.81
CA ILE A 179 4.23 13.45 0.77
C ILE A 179 3.45 14.68 0.30
N LYS A 180 4.03 15.84 0.48
CA LYS A 180 3.52 17.13 -0.01
C LYS A 180 4.68 18.10 -0.24
N ASN A 181 4.50 19.02 -1.17
CA ASN A 181 5.52 20.02 -1.53
C ASN A 181 6.90 19.42 -1.86
N ASN A 182 6.91 18.20 -2.44
CA ASN A 182 8.12 17.43 -2.76
C ASN A 182 9.01 17.15 -1.54
N GLN A 183 8.39 16.81 -0.40
CA GLN A 183 9.06 16.49 0.86
C GLN A 183 8.25 15.45 1.63
N PHE A 184 8.93 14.71 2.51
CA PHE A 184 8.29 13.83 3.47
C PHE A 184 7.95 14.60 4.75
N TYR A 185 6.68 14.59 5.16
CA TYR A 185 6.22 15.14 6.43
C TYR A 185 6.00 14.00 7.43
N LEU A 186 6.70 14.02 8.54
CA LEU A 186 6.54 13.02 9.59
C LEU A 186 5.25 13.27 10.36
N LEU A 187 4.29 12.34 10.24
CA LEU A 187 3.00 12.43 10.93
C LEU A 187 2.98 11.66 12.25
N GLU A 188 3.53 10.43 12.24
CA GLU A 188 3.53 9.53 13.38
C GLU A 188 4.81 8.70 13.41
N ARG A 189 5.23 8.30 14.60
CA ARG A 189 6.35 7.39 14.82
C ARG A 189 5.86 6.06 15.40
N ALA A 190 6.54 4.98 15.08
CA ALA A 190 6.23 3.69 15.70
C ALA A 190 6.52 3.72 17.20
N PRO A 191 5.75 2.98 18.03
CA PRO A 191 5.95 2.94 19.48
C PRO A 191 7.40 2.64 19.85
N GLY A 192 7.95 3.49 20.74
CA GLY A 192 9.33 3.40 21.24
C GLY A 192 10.42 3.77 20.20
N VAL A 193 10.07 4.29 19.04
CA VAL A 193 11.04 4.79 18.05
C VAL A 193 11.20 6.28 18.20
N SER A 194 12.44 6.77 18.34
CA SER A 194 12.72 8.20 18.41
C SER A 194 12.69 8.85 17.01
N VAL A 195 12.41 10.15 16.98
CA VAL A 195 12.45 10.96 15.74
C VAL A 195 13.84 10.90 15.10
N GLU A 196 14.90 10.91 15.90
CA GLU A 196 16.29 10.83 15.44
C GLU A 196 16.55 9.53 14.66
N VAL A 197 16.02 8.40 15.11
CA VAL A 197 16.14 7.12 14.39
C VAL A 197 15.48 7.21 13.02
N ILE A 198 14.32 7.87 12.92
CA ILE A 198 13.60 8.04 11.65
C ILE A 198 14.37 8.97 10.72
N GLN A 199 14.90 10.09 11.24
CA GLN A 199 15.73 11.02 10.48
C GLN A 199 16.96 10.34 9.87
N ASN A 200 17.69 9.58 10.69
CA ASN A 200 18.88 8.85 10.25
C ASN A 200 18.58 7.73 9.23
N ALA A 201 17.37 7.21 9.24
CA ALA A 201 16.91 6.16 8.31
C ALA A 201 16.31 6.71 7.01
N THR A 202 16.06 8.03 6.91
CA THR A 202 15.41 8.68 5.76
C THR A 202 16.45 9.47 4.96
N GLU A 203 16.65 9.14 3.69
CA GLU A 203 17.56 9.90 2.80
C GLU A 203 16.88 11.16 2.24
N GLY A 204 15.59 11.07 1.93
CA GLY A 204 14.80 12.20 1.44
C GLY A 204 14.66 13.32 2.47
N THR A 205 14.22 14.47 2.03
CA THR A 205 13.98 15.64 2.89
C THR A 205 12.82 15.36 3.84
N LEU A 206 13.11 15.26 5.14
CA LEU A 206 12.12 15.00 6.19
C LEU A 206 11.78 16.27 6.96
N ILE A 207 10.52 16.65 6.92
CA ILE A 207 9.95 17.78 7.68
C ILE A 207 9.31 17.26 8.95
N ILE A 208 9.63 17.88 10.07
CA ILE A 208 9.11 17.56 11.40
C ILE A 208 8.48 18.83 11.95
N GLU A 209 7.18 18.80 12.17
CA GLU A 209 6.41 19.92 12.68
C GLU A 209 5.79 19.55 14.03
N GLY A 210 6.17 20.26 15.08
CA GLY A 210 5.63 20.03 16.42
C GLY A 210 6.04 18.72 17.06
N GLU A 211 5.22 18.24 18.00
CA GLU A 211 5.42 16.95 18.65
C GLU A 211 4.84 15.83 17.80
N ILE A 212 5.65 14.81 17.54
CA ILE A 212 5.25 13.66 16.71
C ILE A 212 4.66 12.57 17.62
N PRO A 213 3.35 12.26 17.48
CA PRO A 213 2.71 11.24 18.28
C PRO A 213 3.18 9.84 17.91
N GLU A 214 3.02 8.90 18.84
CA GLU A 214 3.15 7.48 18.52
C GLU A 214 1.93 6.98 17.76
N MET A 215 2.16 6.02 16.85
CA MET A 215 1.07 5.32 16.18
C MET A 215 0.20 4.61 17.22
N ASP A 216 -1.09 4.84 17.14
CA ASP A 216 -2.10 4.04 17.83
C ASP A 216 -2.36 2.76 17.01
N ILE A 217 -1.99 1.57 17.55
CA ILE A 217 -2.04 0.25 16.88
C ILE A 217 -2.52 -0.86 17.81
#